data_1d2ba78c38a1daca2b45be81f4759103
#
_entry.id   1d2ba78c38a1daca2b45be81f4759103
#
_cell.length_a   1.000
_cell.length_b   1.000
_cell.length_c   1.000
_cell.angle_alpha   90.00
_cell.angle_beta   90.00
_cell.angle_gamma   90.00
#
_symmetry.space_group_name_H-M   'P 1'
#
loop_
_entity.id
_entity.type
_entity.pdbx_description
1 polymer ?
#
loop_
_entity_poly.entity_id
_entity_poly.type
_entity_poly.pdbx_seq_one_letter_code
_entity_poly.pdbx_strand_id
1 'polypeptide(L)'
;MSEISTFKLIKEKLQAIPNSHDKGSLFEKISKRFLIEHDSANEYESIDLWNDWELRGKEGDRGIDMVVTTTSKEYIAVQCKYHQNNISLNDIATFLTQLQSGVGEVRFKKGIIISTSNLSSNALKAIEQIRSNGMGIDIDEITEEDFIYSQIDWEKLDTTQSELPLCDKKKPRPHQIEAINATKEYFSDHKNTRGKLIMACGTGKTYTSLKIMESLDPKITLFLVPSIALLSQTFREYAQEKSEPFYASIVCSDDKVGKGKKNKSDDDSDDINFSELPKKPSTNLKDILSVHEKAKKENKRFIIFSTYQSALRIQEAQRMGLGGIDLKRAIMSSILWTMERFLAKKSTRSILKERSL
;
A
#
# COMPACT_ATOMS: atom_id res chain seq x y z
N MET A 1 10.42 -5.56 -22.07
CA MET A 1 9.75 -4.26 -22.24
C MET A 1 9.03 -4.01 -20.92
N SER A 2 9.39 -2.94 -20.20
CA SER A 2 8.71 -2.53 -18.97
C SER A 2 7.27 -2.22 -19.32
N GLU A 3 6.31 -2.92 -18.72
CA GLU A 3 4.89 -2.56 -18.79
C GLU A 3 4.78 -1.12 -18.23
N ILE A 4 4.66 -0.15 -19.13
CA ILE A 4 4.32 1.22 -18.77
C ILE A 4 2.96 1.12 -18.10
N SER A 5 2.84 1.59 -16.87
CA SER A 5 1.55 1.59 -16.16
C SER A 5 0.51 2.27 -17.03
N THR A 6 -0.61 1.60 -17.27
CA THR A 6 -1.72 2.15 -18.08
C THR A 6 -2.25 3.48 -17.51
N PHE A 7 -2.07 3.73 -16.20
CA PHE A 7 -2.41 5.02 -15.58
C PHE A 7 -1.58 6.19 -16.11
N LYS A 8 -0.34 5.96 -16.58
CA LYS A 8 0.46 7.01 -17.21
C LYS A 8 -0.24 7.59 -18.44
N LEU A 9 -0.93 6.76 -19.21
CA LEU A 9 -1.72 7.21 -20.36
C LEU A 9 -2.89 8.12 -19.95
N ILE A 10 -3.53 7.84 -18.81
CA ILE A 10 -4.56 8.72 -18.25
C ILE A 10 -3.95 10.06 -17.84
N LYS A 11 -2.75 10.07 -17.24
CA LYS A 11 -2.06 11.33 -16.92
C LYS A 11 -1.75 12.15 -18.16
N GLU A 12 -1.30 11.52 -19.23
CA GLU A 12 -1.04 12.19 -20.51
C GLU A 12 -2.35 12.77 -21.10
N LYS A 13 -3.45 12.03 -21.07
CA LYS A 13 -4.77 12.52 -21.45
C LYS A 13 -5.22 13.72 -20.61
N LEU A 14 -5.06 13.64 -19.28
CA LEU A 14 -5.37 14.75 -18.37
C LEU A 14 -4.50 15.97 -18.66
N GLN A 15 -3.20 15.78 -18.92
CA GLN A 15 -2.28 16.89 -19.25
C GLN A 15 -2.67 17.60 -20.56
N ALA A 16 -3.19 16.86 -21.53
CA ALA A 16 -3.62 17.41 -22.83
C ALA A 16 -4.87 18.30 -22.74
N ILE A 17 -5.63 18.25 -21.64
CA ILE A 17 -6.79 19.12 -21.44
C ILE A 17 -6.32 20.55 -21.08
N PRO A 18 -6.63 21.58 -21.89
CA PRO A 18 -6.15 22.94 -21.65
C PRO A 18 -6.81 23.58 -20.42
N ASN A 19 -8.12 23.34 -20.24
CA ASN A 19 -8.90 23.96 -19.17
C ASN A 19 -8.68 23.23 -17.85
N SER A 20 -8.26 23.96 -16.81
CA SER A 20 -8.01 23.40 -15.47
C SER A 20 -9.26 22.84 -14.79
N HIS A 21 -10.42 23.46 -15.02
CA HIS A 21 -11.70 23.01 -14.48
C HIS A 21 -12.11 21.65 -15.08
N ASP A 22 -12.06 21.52 -16.42
CA ASP A 22 -12.41 20.28 -17.11
C ASP A 22 -11.46 19.14 -16.70
N LYS A 23 -10.18 19.47 -16.52
CA LYS A 23 -9.16 18.56 -16.02
C LYS A 23 -9.49 18.07 -14.60
N GLY A 24 -9.86 18.97 -13.71
CA GLY A 24 -10.32 18.65 -12.35
C GLY A 24 -11.53 17.73 -12.37
N SER A 25 -12.57 18.10 -13.10
CA SER A 25 -13.81 17.33 -13.21
C SER A 25 -13.60 15.93 -13.80
N LEU A 26 -12.68 15.78 -14.75
CA LEU A 26 -12.32 14.45 -15.27
C LEU A 26 -11.58 13.64 -14.20
N PHE A 27 -10.66 14.27 -13.46
CA PHE A 27 -9.93 13.58 -12.38
C PHE A 27 -10.87 13.14 -11.24
N GLU A 28 -11.87 13.94 -10.90
CA GLU A 28 -12.91 13.56 -9.92
C GLU A 28 -13.68 12.30 -10.39
N LYS A 29 -14.08 12.24 -11.67
CA LYS A 29 -14.76 11.07 -12.24
C LYS A 29 -13.88 9.83 -12.20
N ILE A 30 -12.60 9.97 -12.55
CA ILE A 30 -11.61 8.89 -12.48
C ILE A 30 -11.44 8.42 -11.02
N SER A 31 -11.33 9.36 -10.09
CA SER A 31 -11.20 9.08 -8.65
C SER A 31 -12.44 8.39 -8.08
N LYS A 32 -13.64 8.79 -8.53
CA LYS A 32 -14.88 8.10 -8.17
C LYS A 32 -14.86 6.63 -8.61
N ARG A 33 -14.41 6.34 -9.84
CA ARG A 33 -14.27 4.98 -10.33
C ARG A 33 -13.24 4.18 -9.54
N PHE A 34 -12.10 4.80 -9.25
CA PHE A 34 -11.07 4.19 -8.42
C PHE A 34 -11.61 3.80 -7.03
N LEU A 35 -12.35 4.68 -6.36
CA LEU A 35 -12.94 4.41 -5.05
C LEU A 35 -13.89 3.22 -5.06
N ILE A 36 -14.65 2.99 -6.14
CA ILE A 36 -15.52 1.82 -6.29
C ILE A 36 -14.71 0.52 -6.27
N GLU A 37 -13.58 0.49 -7.00
CA GLU A 37 -12.68 -0.68 -7.02
C GLU A 37 -11.93 -0.84 -5.69
N HIS A 38 -11.58 0.29 -5.07
CA HIS A 38 -10.83 0.32 -3.82
C HIS A 38 -11.66 -0.15 -2.62
N ASP A 39 -12.99 -0.09 -2.70
CA ASP A 39 -13.93 -0.60 -1.67
C ASP A 39 -13.98 -2.12 -1.65
N SER A 40 -12.87 -2.71 -1.27
CA SER A 40 -12.71 -4.16 -1.19
C SER A 40 -13.55 -4.83 -0.09
N ALA A 41 -14.09 -4.05 0.84
CA ALA A 41 -14.91 -4.51 1.96
C ALA A 41 -16.42 -4.35 1.69
N ASN A 42 -16.79 -3.77 0.54
CA ASN A 42 -18.17 -3.39 0.22
C ASN A 42 -18.81 -2.52 1.32
N GLU A 43 -18.02 -1.59 1.86
CA GLU A 43 -18.47 -0.68 2.91
C GLU A 43 -19.19 0.56 2.37
N TYR A 44 -19.02 0.85 1.06
CA TYR A 44 -19.59 2.02 0.43
C TYR A 44 -20.97 1.71 -0.16
N GLU A 45 -21.97 2.40 0.34
CA GLU A 45 -23.35 2.32 -0.17
C GLU A 45 -23.51 3.21 -1.42
N SER A 46 -22.99 4.45 -1.35
CA SER A 46 -22.95 5.36 -2.49
C SER A 46 -21.68 6.21 -2.49
N ILE A 47 -21.30 6.68 -3.67
CA ILE A 47 -20.27 7.69 -3.87
C ILE A 47 -20.87 8.77 -4.77
N ASP A 48 -21.10 9.94 -4.20
CA ASP A 48 -21.76 11.04 -4.89
C ASP A 48 -20.78 12.19 -5.13
N LEU A 49 -20.75 12.74 -6.34
CA LEU A 49 -20.07 14.00 -6.58
C LEU A 49 -20.71 15.09 -5.72
N TRP A 50 -19.94 16.07 -5.29
CA TRP A 50 -20.43 17.13 -4.40
C TRP A 50 -21.72 17.76 -4.91
N ASN A 51 -21.80 18.02 -6.23
CA ASN A 51 -22.96 18.63 -6.85
C ASN A 51 -24.21 17.73 -6.87
N ASP A 52 -24.03 16.44 -6.82
CA ASP A 52 -25.09 15.42 -6.88
C ASP A 52 -25.53 14.96 -5.49
N TRP A 53 -24.76 15.30 -4.45
CA TRP A 53 -25.06 14.88 -3.08
C TRP A 53 -26.22 15.69 -2.47
N GLU A 54 -27.32 15.02 -2.20
CA GLU A 54 -28.57 15.66 -1.78
C GLU A 54 -28.46 16.44 -0.47
N LEU A 55 -27.69 15.91 0.52
CA LEU A 55 -27.58 16.50 1.84
C LEU A 55 -26.70 17.76 1.90
N ARG A 56 -26.04 18.14 0.81
CA ARG A 56 -25.31 19.42 0.75
C ARG A 56 -26.24 20.64 0.85
N GLY A 57 -27.52 20.47 0.51
CA GLY A 57 -28.49 21.54 0.48
C GLY A 57 -28.11 22.63 -0.54
N LYS A 58 -28.04 23.88 -0.09
CA LYS A 58 -27.67 25.04 -0.92
C LYS A 58 -26.17 25.44 -0.75
N GLU A 59 -25.38 24.59 -0.09
CA GLU A 59 -23.98 24.88 0.14
C GLU A 59 -23.19 24.89 -1.18
N GLY A 60 -22.35 25.92 -1.35
CA GLY A 60 -21.44 26.03 -2.47
C GLY A 60 -20.26 25.06 -2.37
N ASP A 61 -19.32 25.16 -3.31
CA ASP A 61 -18.06 24.44 -3.24
C ASP A 61 -17.29 24.86 -1.97
N ARG A 62 -16.98 23.85 -1.16
CA ARG A 62 -16.22 23.99 0.10
C ARG A 62 -14.99 23.11 0.14
N GLY A 63 -14.45 22.78 -1.01
CA GLY A 63 -13.28 21.91 -1.14
C GLY A 63 -13.57 20.44 -0.90
N ILE A 64 -14.84 20.03 -0.89
CA ILE A 64 -15.25 18.63 -0.94
C ILE A 64 -15.72 18.32 -2.37
N ASP A 65 -15.06 17.39 -3.03
CA ASP A 65 -15.36 17.03 -4.42
C ASP A 65 -16.33 15.85 -4.50
N MET A 66 -16.31 14.97 -3.50
CA MET A 66 -17.23 13.82 -3.40
C MET A 66 -17.56 13.51 -1.94
N VAL A 67 -18.68 12.84 -1.74
CA VAL A 67 -19.07 12.25 -0.45
C VAL A 67 -19.34 10.77 -0.65
N VAL A 68 -18.74 9.95 0.20
CA VAL A 68 -19.04 8.52 0.30
C VAL A 68 -19.99 8.32 1.46
N THR A 69 -21.11 7.66 1.19
CA THR A 69 -22.02 7.17 2.22
C THR A 69 -21.72 5.70 2.47
N THR A 70 -21.43 5.34 3.71
CA THR A 70 -21.14 3.95 4.07
C THR A 70 -22.42 3.17 4.33
N THR A 71 -22.35 1.85 4.31
CA THR A 71 -23.45 0.96 4.67
C THR A 71 -23.92 1.15 6.12
N SER A 72 -23.06 1.67 7.00
CA SER A 72 -23.38 2.09 8.37
C SER A 72 -23.98 3.50 8.46
N LYS A 73 -24.25 4.16 7.31
CA LYS A 73 -24.78 5.54 7.24
C LYS A 73 -23.83 6.59 7.81
N GLU A 74 -22.55 6.33 7.80
CA GLU A 74 -21.52 7.31 8.09
C GLU A 74 -21.07 7.99 6.80
N TYR A 75 -20.56 9.22 6.91
CA TYR A 75 -20.13 10.02 5.75
C TYR A 75 -18.62 10.21 5.74
N ILE A 76 -18.04 10.04 4.56
CA ILE A 76 -16.62 10.28 4.30
C ILE A 76 -16.52 11.40 3.28
N ALA A 77 -15.81 12.47 3.62
CA ALA A 77 -15.54 13.56 2.67
C ALA A 77 -14.31 13.23 1.82
N VAL A 78 -14.37 13.52 0.52
CA VAL A 78 -13.27 13.26 -0.41
C VAL A 78 -12.89 14.54 -1.13
N GLN A 79 -11.58 14.84 -1.17
CA GLN A 79 -11.01 15.89 -1.99
C GLN A 79 -10.07 15.29 -3.04
N CYS A 80 -10.19 15.74 -4.29
CA CYS A 80 -9.39 15.32 -5.43
C CYS A 80 -8.46 16.45 -5.88
N LYS A 81 -7.16 16.18 -6.02
CA LYS A 81 -6.16 17.17 -6.47
C LYS A 81 -5.30 16.59 -7.58
N TYR A 82 -5.54 17.06 -8.81
CA TYR A 82 -4.63 16.81 -9.92
C TYR A 82 -3.57 17.92 -9.98
N HIS A 83 -2.41 17.64 -9.46
CA HIS A 83 -1.30 18.60 -9.39
C HIS A 83 0.00 17.96 -9.93
N GLN A 84 0.88 18.79 -10.52
CA GLN A 84 2.23 18.39 -10.92
C GLN A 84 3.26 18.62 -9.81
N ASN A 85 3.01 19.62 -8.97
CA ASN A 85 3.86 19.97 -7.83
C ASN A 85 3.26 19.47 -6.52
N ASN A 86 4.06 19.41 -5.47
CA ASN A 86 3.59 19.02 -4.14
C ASN A 86 2.40 19.89 -3.70
N ILE A 87 1.39 19.25 -3.13
CA ILE A 87 0.18 19.89 -2.62
C ILE A 87 0.51 20.63 -1.34
N SER A 88 0.28 21.93 -1.34
CA SER A 88 0.49 22.76 -0.18
C SER A 88 -0.64 22.66 0.85
N LEU A 89 -0.41 23.15 2.06
CA LEU A 89 -1.47 23.26 3.05
C LEU A 89 -2.65 24.13 2.56
N ASN A 90 -2.36 25.20 1.82
CA ASN A 90 -3.39 26.08 1.28
C ASN A 90 -4.33 25.36 0.29
N ASP A 91 -3.81 24.39 -0.46
CA ASP A 91 -4.60 23.63 -1.44
C ASP A 91 -5.66 22.74 -0.78
N ILE A 92 -5.48 22.37 0.49
CA ILE A 92 -6.37 21.49 1.25
C ILE A 92 -7.00 22.17 2.48
N ALA A 93 -6.67 23.41 2.79
CA ALA A 93 -7.10 24.09 4.02
C ALA A 93 -8.63 24.17 4.14
N THR A 94 -9.32 24.52 3.06
CA THR A 94 -10.79 24.59 3.03
C THR A 94 -11.41 23.20 3.30
N PHE A 95 -10.88 22.17 2.67
CA PHE A 95 -11.30 20.78 2.92
C PHE A 95 -11.12 20.38 4.39
N LEU A 96 -9.93 20.64 4.96
CA LEU A 96 -9.65 20.30 6.36
C LEU A 96 -10.57 21.05 7.33
N THR A 97 -10.91 22.29 7.03
CA THR A 97 -11.87 23.08 7.82
C THR A 97 -13.27 22.48 7.71
N GLN A 98 -13.71 22.15 6.49
CA GLN A 98 -15.04 21.61 6.26
C GLN A 98 -15.19 20.20 6.84
N LEU A 99 -14.14 19.39 6.77
CA LEU A 99 -14.11 18.05 7.36
C LEU A 99 -14.39 18.10 8.88
N GLN A 100 -13.86 19.10 9.58
CA GLN A 100 -14.04 19.27 11.02
C GLN A 100 -15.40 19.90 11.36
N SER A 101 -15.86 20.88 10.58
CA SER A 101 -17.14 21.56 10.85
C SER A 101 -18.37 20.79 10.40
N GLY A 102 -18.23 19.92 9.42
CA GLY A 102 -19.35 19.24 8.78
C GLY A 102 -20.14 20.13 7.82
N VAL A 103 -21.26 19.66 7.32
CA VAL A 103 -22.17 20.33 6.39
C VAL A 103 -23.59 20.27 6.96
N GLY A 104 -24.17 21.39 7.33
CA GLY A 104 -25.46 21.38 8.05
C GLY A 104 -25.40 20.52 9.31
N GLU A 105 -26.25 19.50 9.38
CA GLU A 105 -26.25 18.53 10.47
C GLU A 105 -25.30 17.35 10.25
N VAL A 106 -24.79 17.19 9.03
CA VAL A 106 -23.91 16.06 8.68
C VAL A 106 -22.52 16.27 9.29
N ARG A 107 -21.99 15.21 9.89
CA ARG A 107 -20.63 15.15 10.41
C ARG A 107 -19.86 14.04 9.71
N PHE A 108 -18.65 14.37 9.27
CA PHE A 108 -17.77 13.41 8.61
C PHE A 108 -16.98 12.62 9.64
N LYS A 109 -16.92 11.33 9.43
CA LYS A 109 -16.10 10.41 10.24
C LYS A 109 -14.68 10.30 9.73
N LYS A 110 -14.51 10.55 8.43
CA LYS A 110 -13.25 10.34 7.75
C LYS A 110 -13.12 11.32 6.60
N GLY A 111 -11.88 11.70 6.30
CA GLY A 111 -11.52 12.39 5.08
C GLY A 111 -10.66 11.50 4.19
N ILE A 112 -10.76 11.67 2.88
CA ILE A 112 -9.85 11.07 1.90
C ILE A 112 -9.32 12.18 1.01
N ILE A 113 -8.00 12.28 0.90
CA ILE A 113 -7.34 13.18 -0.07
C ILE A 113 -6.79 12.29 -1.19
N ILE A 114 -7.31 12.48 -2.39
CA ILE A 114 -6.88 11.77 -3.61
C ILE A 114 -6.02 12.71 -4.43
N SER A 115 -4.78 12.34 -4.71
CA SER A 115 -3.86 13.23 -5.42
C SER A 115 -2.89 12.52 -6.33
N THR A 116 -2.45 13.23 -7.39
CA THR A 116 -1.38 12.78 -8.29
C THR A 116 0.01 13.26 -7.86
N SER A 117 0.13 13.92 -6.72
CA SER A 117 1.38 14.45 -6.18
C SER A 117 1.42 14.33 -4.67
N ASN A 118 2.62 14.35 -4.10
CA ASN A 118 2.82 14.24 -2.66
C ASN A 118 2.33 15.48 -1.91
N LEU A 119 1.84 15.29 -0.70
CA LEU A 119 1.53 16.37 0.22
C LEU A 119 2.82 17.01 0.76
N SER A 120 2.82 18.33 0.89
CA SER A 120 3.93 19.04 1.54
C SER A 120 4.03 18.69 3.03
N SER A 121 5.21 18.89 3.61
CA SER A 121 5.42 18.65 5.06
C SER A 121 4.46 19.45 5.95
N ASN A 122 4.06 20.65 5.54
CA ASN A 122 3.09 21.46 6.30
C ASN A 122 1.67 20.89 6.19
N ALA A 123 1.28 20.37 5.03
CA ALA A 123 0.01 19.68 4.85
C ALA A 123 -0.06 18.42 5.71
N LEU A 124 0.99 17.61 5.70
CA LEU A 124 1.09 16.40 6.54
C LEU A 124 1.01 16.71 8.04
N LYS A 125 1.67 17.78 8.49
CA LYS A 125 1.57 18.21 9.90
C LYS A 125 0.16 18.62 10.28
N ALA A 126 -0.56 19.34 9.42
CA ALA A 126 -1.93 19.73 9.68
C ALA A 126 -2.88 18.53 9.75
N ILE A 127 -2.70 17.55 8.87
CA ILE A 127 -3.44 16.28 8.91
C ILE A 127 -3.19 15.54 10.24
N GLU A 128 -1.94 15.45 10.67
CA GLU A 128 -1.59 14.78 11.93
C GLU A 128 -2.17 15.52 13.15
N GLN A 129 -2.23 16.83 13.11
CA GLN A 129 -2.92 17.62 14.15
C GLN A 129 -4.41 17.30 14.23
N ILE A 130 -5.09 17.12 13.08
CA ILE A 130 -6.51 16.74 13.07
C ILE A 130 -6.71 15.32 13.61
N ARG A 131 -5.86 14.37 13.21
CA ARG A 131 -5.89 12.99 13.73
C ARG A 131 -5.71 12.95 15.25
N SER A 132 -4.93 13.88 15.82
CA SER A 132 -4.56 13.91 17.24
C SER A 132 -5.46 14.84 18.09
N ASN A 133 -6.35 15.64 17.52
CA ASN A 133 -7.14 16.64 18.24
C ASN A 133 -8.31 16.08 19.07
N GLY A 134 -8.50 14.75 19.08
CA GLY A 134 -9.55 14.07 19.86
C GLY A 134 -10.94 14.07 19.23
N MET A 135 -11.13 14.64 18.05
CA MET A 135 -12.42 14.62 17.33
C MET A 135 -12.74 13.24 16.73
N GLY A 136 -11.79 12.32 16.71
CA GLY A 136 -11.97 10.97 16.14
C GLY A 136 -12.09 10.97 14.62
N ILE A 137 -11.60 12.02 13.93
CA ILE A 137 -11.59 12.13 12.47
C ILE A 137 -10.26 11.55 11.96
N ASP A 138 -10.34 10.55 11.09
CA ASP A 138 -9.19 10.02 10.38
C ASP A 138 -9.13 10.62 8.97
N ILE A 139 -7.93 10.71 8.39
CA ILE A 139 -7.72 11.23 7.04
C ILE A 139 -6.81 10.24 6.31
N ASP A 140 -7.33 9.61 5.26
CA ASP A 140 -6.53 8.75 4.38
C ASP A 140 -6.00 9.54 3.18
N GLU A 141 -4.88 9.10 2.68
CA GLU A 141 -4.24 9.64 1.49
C GLU A 141 -4.23 8.55 0.41
N ILE A 142 -4.76 8.87 -0.76
CA ILE A 142 -4.69 8.05 -1.97
C ILE A 142 -3.79 8.81 -2.95
N THR A 143 -2.71 8.19 -3.35
CA THR A 143 -1.68 8.79 -4.19
C THR A 143 -1.71 8.24 -5.61
N GLU A 144 -0.91 8.81 -6.51
CA GLU A 144 -0.74 8.29 -7.86
C GLU A 144 -0.37 6.80 -7.87
N GLU A 145 0.39 6.36 -6.88
CA GLU A 145 0.85 4.98 -6.79
C GLU A 145 -0.30 4.01 -6.55
N ASP A 146 -1.32 4.42 -5.79
CA ASP A 146 -2.50 3.59 -5.57
C ASP A 146 -3.25 3.34 -6.89
N PHE A 147 -3.33 4.35 -7.77
CA PHE A 147 -3.89 4.20 -9.12
C PHE A 147 -3.04 3.27 -9.99
N ILE A 148 -1.72 3.43 -9.96
CA ILE A 148 -0.78 2.58 -10.71
C ILE A 148 -0.92 1.11 -10.31
N TYR A 149 -1.21 0.84 -9.04
CA TYR A 149 -1.33 -0.52 -8.50
C TYR A 149 -2.75 -1.04 -8.41
N SER A 150 -3.74 -0.27 -8.85
CA SER A 150 -5.10 -0.75 -8.99
C SER A 150 -5.21 -1.83 -10.06
N GLN A 151 -6.30 -2.59 -10.02
CA GLN A 151 -6.60 -3.60 -11.04
C GLN A 151 -7.36 -3.03 -12.23
N ILE A 152 -7.53 -1.72 -12.29
CA ILE A 152 -8.25 -1.04 -13.36
C ILE A 152 -7.40 -1.04 -14.63
N ASP A 153 -8.00 -1.45 -15.75
CA ASP A 153 -7.43 -1.27 -17.08
C ASP A 153 -7.69 0.17 -17.54
N TRP A 154 -6.76 1.04 -17.20
CA TRP A 154 -6.88 2.47 -17.47
C TRP A 154 -6.94 2.81 -18.97
N GLU A 155 -6.47 1.93 -19.86
CA GLU A 155 -6.56 2.13 -21.30
C GLU A 155 -8.00 2.00 -21.80
N LYS A 156 -8.74 1.08 -21.20
CA LYS A 156 -10.13 0.79 -21.55
C LYS A 156 -11.14 1.58 -20.71
N LEU A 157 -10.67 2.42 -19.77
CA LEU A 157 -11.56 3.17 -18.91
C LEU A 157 -12.40 4.16 -19.73
N ASP A 158 -13.69 3.94 -19.71
CA ASP A 158 -14.72 4.88 -20.16
C ASP A 158 -15.48 5.40 -18.95
N THR A 159 -15.35 6.71 -18.69
CA THR A 159 -15.97 7.35 -17.53
C THR A 159 -17.50 7.44 -17.63
N THR A 160 -18.08 7.09 -18.78
CA THR A 160 -19.53 7.06 -19.01
C THR A 160 -20.15 5.69 -18.69
N GLN A 161 -19.35 4.63 -18.69
CA GLN A 161 -19.81 3.28 -18.40
C GLN A 161 -19.91 3.02 -16.89
N SER A 162 -20.87 2.18 -16.49
CA SER A 162 -21.05 1.78 -15.08
C SER A 162 -20.04 0.73 -14.63
N GLU A 163 -19.60 -0.14 -15.54
CA GLU A 163 -18.63 -1.20 -15.23
C GLU A 163 -17.19 -0.69 -15.35
N LEU A 164 -16.33 -1.16 -14.42
CA LEU A 164 -14.90 -0.90 -14.46
C LEU A 164 -14.20 -1.97 -15.30
N PRO A 165 -13.44 -1.58 -16.32
CA PRO A 165 -12.59 -2.52 -17.01
C PRO A 165 -11.44 -2.91 -16.08
N LEU A 166 -11.38 -4.19 -15.68
CA LEU A 166 -10.29 -4.71 -14.88
C LEU A 166 -9.25 -5.39 -15.76
N CYS A 167 -7.99 -5.25 -15.40
CA CYS A 167 -6.91 -5.99 -16.05
C CYS A 167 -7.07 -7.49 -15.86
N ASP A 168 -6.79 -8.25 -16.89
CA ASP A 168 -6.71 -9.71 -16.77
C ASP A 168 -5.59 -10.10 -15.80
N LYS A 169 -5.94 -10.84 -14.76
CA LYS A 169 -4.94 -11.35 -13.82
C LYS A 169 -4.08 -12.42 -14.48
N LYS A 170 -2.79 -12.39 -14.19
CA LYS A 170 -1.86 -13.42 -14.64
C LYS A 170 -2.32 -14.80 -14.17
N LYS A 171 -2.28 -15.78 -15.07
CA LYS A 171 -2.49 -17.18 -14.72
C LYS A 171 -1.15 -17.84 -14.43
N PRO A 172 -1.05 -18.65 -13.38
CA PRO A 172 0.19 -19.36 -13.09
C PRO A 172 0.59 -20.27 -14.26
N ARG A 173 1.86 -20.24 -14.62
CA ARG A 173 2.44 -21.15 -15.63
C ARG A 173 2.58 -22.57 -15.05
N PRO A 174 2.69 -23.63 -15.88
CA PRO A 174 2.76 -25.02 -15.40
C PRO A 174 3.79 -25.24 -14.29
N HIS A 175 5.02 -24.76 -14.44
CA HIS A 175 6.07 -24.88 -13.43
C HIS A 175 5.77 -24.10 -12.12
N GLN A 176 4.99 -23.01 -12.21
CA GLN A 176 4.52 -22.26 -11.04
C GLN A 176 3.41 -23.02 -10.31
N ILE A 177 2.49 -23.64 -11.06
CA ILE A 177 1.43 -24.50 -10.49
C ILE A 177 2.05 -25.67 -9.74
N GLU A 178 3.05 -26.33 -10.34
CA GLU A 178 3.80 -27.40 -9.69
C GLU A 178 4.45 -26.94 -8.39
N ALA A 179 5.14 -25.80 -8.41
CA ALA A 179 5.77 -25.23 -7.23
C ALA A 179 4.75 -24.86 -6.12
N ILE A 180 3.59 -24.31 -6.48
CA ILE A 180 2.52 -23.96 -5.55
C ILE A 180 1.96 -25.23 -4.89
N ASN A 181 1.62 -26.25 -5.71
CA ASN A 181 1.04 -27.50 -5.23
C ASN A 181 2.03 -28.27 -4.34
N ALA A 182 3.29 -28.41 -4.77
CA ALA A 182 4.32 -29.05 -3.98
C ALA A 182 4.56 -28.34 -2.62
N THR A 183 4.51 -27.00 -2.61
CA THR A 183 4.66 -26.24 -1.37
C THR A 183 3.46 -26.43 -0.46
N LYS A 184 2.24 -26.44 -1.01
CA LYS A 184 1.01 -26.65 -0.24
C LYS A 184 0.99 -28.05 0.37
N GLU A 185 1.32 -29.07 -0.41
CA GLU A 185 1.40 -30.46 0.05
C GLU A 185 2.46 -30.62 1.14
N TYR A 186 3.66 -30.06 0.93
CA TYR A 186 4.74 -30.13 1.92
C TYR A 186 4.35 -29.54 3.27
N PHE A 187 3.70 -28.37 3.28
CA PHE A 187 3.28 -27.70 4.53
C PHE A 187 1.93 -28.21 5.07
N SER A 188 1.23 -29.11 4.38
CA SER A 188 0.05 -29.79 4.93
C SER A 188 0.41 -30.70 6.11
N ASP A 189 1.62 -31.27 6.11
CA ASP A 189 2.17 -31.90 7.31
C ASP A 189 2.69 -30.85 8.29
N HIS A 190 2.02 -30.72 9.43
CA HIS A 190 2.36 -29.75 10.47
C HIS A 190 3.78 -29.91 11.07
N LYS A 191 4.44 -31.04 10.82
CA LYS A 191 5.84 -31.26 11.19
C LYS A 191 6.80 -30.46 10.30
N ASN A 192 6.39 -30.14 9.09
CA ASN A 192 7.19 -29.40 8.13
C ASN A 192 7.08 -27.89 8.41
N THR A 193 8.07 -27.33 9.08
CA THR A 193 8.08 -25.91 9.45
C THR A 193 8.98 -25.07 8.56
N ARG A 194 9.79 -25.68 7.69
CA ARG A 194 10.73 -25.00 6.78
C ARG A 194 10.77 -25.70 5.45
N GLY A 195 10.91 -24.94 4.39
CA GLY A 195 11.09 -25.44 3.03
C GLY A 195 12.02 -24.55 2.22
N LYS A 196 12.57 -25.09 1.14
CA LYS A 196 13.39 -24.36 0.18
C LYS A 196 12.80 -24.55 -1.22
N LEU A 197 12.38 -23.46 -1.84
CA LEU A 197 11.93 -23.44 -3.22
C LEU A 197 13.02 -22.83 -4.10
N ILE A 198 13.52 -23.59 -5.07
CA ILE A 198 14.54 -23.15 -5.99
C ILE A 198 13.90 -22.95 -7.36
N MET A 199 13.99 -21.72 -7.88
CA MET A 199 13.46 -21.35 -9.18
C MET A 199 14.52 -20.54 -9.95
N ALA A 200 14.61 -20.74 -11.27
CA ALA A 200 15.53 -20.00 -12.13
C ALA A 200 15.18 -18.49 -12.16
N CYS A 201 16.15 -17.65 -12.58
CA CYS A 201 15.89 -16.23 -12.80
C CYS A 201 14.85 -16.05 -13.93
N GLY A 202 13.99 -15.02 -13.80
CA GLY A 202 12.97 -14.73 -14.82
C GLY A 202 11.74 -15.65 -14.83
N THR A 203 11.66 -16.65 -13.95
CA THR A 203 10.51 -17.60 -13.90
C THR A 203 9.30 -17.09 -13.11
N GLY A 204 9.31 -15.82 -12.66
CA GLY A 204 8.19 -15.22 -11.91
C GLY A 204 8.12 -15.67 -10.45
N LYS A 205 9.26 -15.68 -9.76
CA LYS A 205 9.36 -16.07 -8.33
C LYS A 205 8.43 -15.26 -7.44
N THR A 206 8.35 -13.93 -7.65
CA THR A 206 7.51 -13.02 -6.85
C THR A 206 6.03 -13.40 -6.98
N TYR A 207 5.56 -13.60 -8.22
CA TYR A 207 4.20 -14.06 -8.48
C TYR A 207 3.93 -15.44 -7.88
N THR A 208 4.88 -16.38 -8.02
CA THR A 208 4.74 -17.70 -7.42
C THR A 208 4.66 -17.63 -5.90
N SER A 209 5.47 -16.77 -5.26
CA SER A 209 5.42 -16.59 -3.79
C SER A 209 4.09 -15.97 -3.31
N LEU A 210 3.50 -15.05 -4.09
CA LEU A 210 2.15 -14.55 -3.83
C LEU A 210 1.13 -15.69 -3.87
N LYS A 211 1.13 -16.50 -4.92
CA LYS A 211 0.17 -17.62 -5.08
C LYS A 211 0.38 -18.72 -4.04
N ILE A 212 1.60 -18.95 -3.59
CA ILE A 212 1.89 -19.84 -2.45
C ILE A 212 1.27 -19.26 -1.17
N MET A 213 1.50 -17.98 -0.88
CA MET A 213 0.92 -17.30 0.27
C MET A 213 -0.61 -17.37 0.24
N GLU A 214 -1.23 -17.10 -0.91
CA GLU A 214 -2.69 -17.22 -1.08
C GLU A 214 -3.18 -18.66 -0.86
N SER A 215 -2.43 -19.67 -1.32
CA SER A 215 -2.82 -21.08 -1.19
C SER A 215 -2.68 -21.63 0.24
N LEU A 216 -1.76 -21.07 1.03
CA LEU A 216 -1.53 -21.45 2.43
C LEU A 216 -2.42 -20.66 3.40
N ASP A 217 -3.01 -19.56 2.96
CA ASP A 217 -3.92 -18.68 3.68
C ASP A 217 -3.47 -18.26 5.10
N PRO A 218 -2.23 -17.79 5.31
CA PRO A 218 -1.81 -17.32 6.61
C PRO A 218 -2.49 -15.98 6.95
N LYS A 219 -2.82 -15.78 8.23
CA LYS A 219 -3.36 -14.48 8.70
C LYS A 219 -2.30 -13.38 8.70
N ILE A 220 -1.06 -13.73 9.00
CA ILE A 220 0.07 -12.81 8.99
C ILE A 220 1.19 -13.41 8.13
N THR A 221 1.72 -12.63 7.21
CA THR A 221 2.87 -13.01 6.37
C THR A 221 3.99 -11.99 6.55
N LEU A 222 5.20 -12.47 6.76
CA LEU A 222 6.41 -11.66 6.70
C LEU A 222 7.17 -11.97 5.42
N PHE A 223 7.36 -10.95 4.61
CA PHE A 223 8.11 -11.02 3.36
C PHE A 223 9.43 -10.25 3.50
N LEU A 224 10.55 -10.96 3.41
CA LEU A 224 11.89 -10.40 3.58
C LEU A 224 12.64 -10.33 2.25
N VAL A 225 13.21 -9.17 1.96
CA VAL A 225 13.99 -8.90 0.76
C VAL A 225 15.33 -8.24 1.06
N PRO A 226 16.34 -8.37 0.19
CA PRO A 226 17.68 -7.81 0.43
C PRO A 226 17.76 -6.29 0.23
N SER A 227 16.89 -5.70 -0.58
CA SER A 227 16.95 -4.28 -0.94
C SER A 227 15.58 -3.62 -0.99
N ILE A 228 15.57 -2.30 -0.87
CA ILE A 228 14.34 -1.47 -0.94
C ILE A 228 13.75 -1.51 -2.36
N ALA A 229 14.58 -1.50 -3.40
CA ALA A 229 14.10 -1.62 -4.79
C ALA A 229 13.33 -2.93 -5.01
N LEU A 230 13.86 -4.06 -4.54
CA LEU A 230 13.17 -5.34 -4.63
C LEU A 230 11.91 -5.39 -3.75
N LEU A 231 11.92 -4.68 -2.62
CA LEU A 231 10.74 -4.54 -1.75
C LEU A 231 9.61 -3.81 -2.49
N SER A 232 9.92 -2.67 -3.12
CA SER A 232 8.98 -1.91 -3.93
C SER A 232 8.42 -2.74 -5.08
N GLN A 233 9.29 -3.39 -5.86
CA GLN A 233 8.88 -4.26 -6.96
C GLN A 233 7.97 -5.40 -6.48
N THR A 234 8.32 -6.05 -5.37
CA THR A 234 7.53 -7.15 -4.81
C THR A 234 6.16 -6.68 -4.34
N PHE A 235 6.11 -5.57 -3.61
CA PHE A 235 4.85 -5.00 -3.16
C PHE A 235 3.94 -4.68 -4.35
N ARG A 236 4.48 -4.07 -5.41
CA ARG A 236 3.74 -3.74 -6.63
C ARG A 236 3.11 -4.98 -7.26
N GLU A 237 3.91 -6.03 -7.46
CA GLU A 237 3.41 -7.28 -8.06
C GLU A 237 2.34 -7.94 -7.17
N TYR A 238 2.50 -7.90 -5.85
CA TYR A 238 1.50 -8.40 -4.91
C TYR A 238 0.20 -7.59 -4.98
N ALA A 239 0.29 -6.27 -5.02
CA ALA A 239 -0.87 -5.40 -5.09
C ALA A 239 -1.67 -5.59 -6.40
N GLN A 240 -0.98 -5.77 -7.53
CA GLN A 240 -1.60 -5.97 -8.84
C GLN A 240 -2.20 -7.37 -9.03
N GLU A 241 -1.52 -8.41 -8.54
CA GLU A 241 -1.87 -9.80 -8.84
C GLU A 241 -2.59 -10.52 -7.69
N LYS A 242 -2.88 -9.82 -6.59
CA LYS A 242 -3.63 -10.36 -5.45
C LYS A 242 -4.99 -10.92 -5.87
N SER A 243 -5.38 -12.05 -5.32
CA SER A 243 -6.74 -12.61 -5.49
C SER A 243 -7.74 -11.96 -4.54
N GLU A 244 -7.28 -11.60 -3.35
CA GLU A 244 -8.07 -10.94 -2.32
C GLU A 244 -7.31 -9.76 -1.70
N PRO A 245 -8.01 -8.73 -1.22
CA PRO A 245 -7.40 -7.60 -0.54
C PRO A 245 -6.62 -8.01 0.71
N PHE A 246 -5.55 -7.29 0.99
CA PHE A 246 -4.76 -7.48 2.21
C PHE A 246 -4.32 -6.13 2.79
N TYR A 247 -4.09 -6.11 4.09
CA TYR A 247 -3.40 -5.01 4.76
C TYR A 247 -1.90 -5.19 4.66
N ALA A 248 -1.16 -4.10 4.47
CA ALA A 248 0.29 -4.16 4.35
C ALA A 248 0.99 -3.12 5.22
N SER A 249 2.15 -3.50 5.76
CA SER A 249 3.13 -2.57 6.33
C SER A 249 4.48 -2.75 5.65
N ILE A 250 5.12 -1.62 5.31
CA ILE A 250 6.47 -1.59 4.77
C ILE A 250 7.41 -1.19 5.90
N VAL A 251 8.36 -2.07 6.21
CA VAL A 251 9.32 -1.88 7.32
C VAL A 251 10.74 -1.86 6.76
N CYS A 252 11.30 -0.68 6.60
CA CYS A 252 12.69 -0.49 6.22
C CYS A 252 13.29 0.69 6.97
N SER A 253 14.55 0.59 7.40
CA SER A 253 15.29 1.66 8.06
C SER A 253 16.03 2.48 7.03
N ASP A 254 15.98 3.80 7.19
CA ASP A 254 16.83 4.73 6.48
C ASP A 254 18.07 5.01 7.35
N ASP A 255 19.15 4.32 7.09
CA ASP A 255 20.42 4.56 7.78
C ASP A 255 21.08 5.90 7.36
N LYS A 256 20.49 6.65 6.42
CA LYS A 256 21.04 7.89 5.88
C LYS A 256 20.44 9.18 6.46
N VAL A 257 19.37 9.12 7.26
CA VAL A 257 18.73 10.33 7.84
C VAL A 257 19.55 11.01 8.95
N GLY A 258 20.68 10.44 9.38
CA GLY A 258 21.49 10.99 10.49
C GLY A 258 22.89 11.47 10.14
N LYS A 259 23.38 11.34 8.92
CA LYS A 259 24.77 11.74 8.58
C LYS A 259 24.80 12.88 7.58
N GLY A 260 25.04 14.08 8.11
CA GLY A 260 25.34 15.27 7.32
C GLY A 260 26.49 15.04 6.34
N LYS A 261 26.42 15.75 5.21
CA LYS A 261 27.38 15.84 4.12
C LYS A 261 28.84 15.57 4.54
N LYS A 262 29.43 14.49 4.05
CA LYS A 262 30.88 14.42 3.81
C LYS A 262 31.19 13.45 2.65
N ASN A 263 31.78 14.08 1.63
CA ASN A 263 32.72 13.56 0.63
C ASN A 263 32.30 12.38 -0.28
N LYS A 264 32.21 12.75 -1.56
CA LYS A 264 32.29 11.85 -2.72
C LYS A 264 33.54 10.98 -2.64
N SER A 265 33.36 9.67 -2.66
CA SER A 265 34.26 8.72 -3.23
C SER A 265 33.43 7.56 -3.78
N ASP A 266 33.74 7.21 -5.00
CA ASP A 266 33.17 6.17 -5.83
C ASP A 266 32.90 4.88 -5.05
N ASP A 267 31.64 4.49 -4.93
CA ASP A 267 31.21 3.10 -4.88
C ASP A 267 29.72 3.05 -5.22
N ASP A 268 29.33 2.11 -6.10
CA ASP A 268 27.99 1.88 -6.63
C ASP A 268 26.94 1.67 -5.50
N SER A 269 26.52 2.75 -4.89
CA SER A 269 25.33 2.75 -4.03
C SER A 269 24.19 3.39 -4.81
N ASP A 270 23.28 2.57 -5.33
CA ASP A 270 21.99 2.99 -5.84
C ASP A 270 21.38 3.99 -4.87
N ASP A 271 21.34 5.27 -5.23
CA ASP A 271 20.61 6.32 -4.51
C ASP A 271 19.11 6.05 -4.68
N ILE A 272 18.60 5.15 -3.83
CA ILE A 272 17.19 4.78 -3.84
C ILE A 272 16.39 5.89 -3.20
N ASN A 273 15.61 6.55 -4.02
CA ASN A 273 14.67 7.57 -3.61
C ASN A 273 13.48 6.91 -2.90
N PHE A 274 13.25 7.19 -1.61
CA PHE A 274 12.09 6.68 -0.86
C PHE A 274 10.76 7.10 -1.46
N SER A 275 10.76 8.08 -2.39
CA SER A 275 9.58 8.45 -3.18
C SER A 275 9.10 7.34 -4.15
N GLU A 276 9.86 6.27 -4.31
CA GLU A 276 9.50 5.13 -5.16
C GLU A 276 8.75 4.02 -4.40
N LEU A 277 8.60 4.15 -3.08
CA LEU A 277 7.85 3.17 -2.28
C LEU A 277 6.35 3.50 -2.30
N PRO A 278 5.50 2.51 -2.64
CA PRO A 278 4.06 2.71 -2.80
C PRO A 278 3.30 3.00 -1.49
N LYS A 279 3.96 2.89 -0.38
CA LYS A 279 3.43 3.26 0.94
C LYS A 279 4.58 3.78 1.77
N LYS A 280 4.35 4.86 2.53
CA LYS A 280 5.35 5.42 3.41
C LYS A 280 5.91 4.35 4.35
N PRO A 281 7.21 4.04 4.29
CA PRO A 281 7.79 3.06 5.18
C PRO A 281 7.73 3.56 6.63
N SER A 282 7.41 2.69 7.55
CA SER A 282 7.45 3.00 8.98
C SER A 282 8.31 2.01 9.71
N THR A 283 9.21 2.51 10.55
CA THR A 283 9.92 1.74 11.57
C THR A 283 9.25 1.87 12.94
N ASN A 284 8.17 2.64 13.02
CA ASN A 284 7.41 2.85 14.23
C ASN A 284 6.54 1.62 14.53
N LEU A 285 6.80 0.98 15.66
CA LEU A 285 6.09 -0.22 16.08
C LEU A 285 4.59 0.01 16.26
N LYS A 286 4.18 1.20 16.70
CA LYS A 286 2.76 1.55 16.88
C LYS A 286 1.99 1.53 15.56
N ASP A 287 2.61 2.01 14.47
CA ASP A 287 1.98 2.02 13.14
C ASP A 287 1.77 0.59 12.63
N ILE A 288 2.78 -0.28 12.78
CA ILE A 288 2.70 -1.69 12.40
C ILE A 288 1.57 -2.39 13.17
N LEU A 289 1.51 -2.16 14.49
CA LEU A 289 0.48 -2.75 15.33
C LEU A 289 -0.93 -2.22 15.00
N SER A 290 -1.07 -0.94 14.70
CA SER A 290 -2.36 -0.34 14.33
C SER A 290 -2.92 -0.95 13.04
N VAL A 291 -2.06 -1.16 12.03
CA VAL A 291 -2.47 -1.82 10.76
C VAL A 291 -2.82 -3.29 11.00
N HIS A 292 -2.08 -3.98 11.88
CA HIS A 292 -2.40 -5.36 12.26
C HIS A 292 -3.76 -5.47 12.95
N GLU A 293 -4.07 -4.58 13.89
CA GLU A 293 -5.37 -4.58 14.59
C GLU A 293 -6.53 -4.29 13.63
N LYS A 294 -6.35 -3.38 12.66
CA LYS A 294 -7.33 -3.16 11.58
C LYS A 294 -7.55 -4.45 10.77
N ALA A 295 -6.47 -5.08 10.31
CA ALA A 295 -6.55 -6.33 9.55
C ALA A 295 -7.27 -7.45 10.32
N LYS A 296 -6.98 -7.57 11.62
CA LYS A 296 -7.60 -8.54 12.51
C LYS A 296 -9.10 -8.28 12.70
N LYS A 297 -9.46 -7.00 12.92
CA LYS A 297 -10.86 -6.58 13.08
C LYS A 297 -11.71 -6.91 11.84
N GLU A 298 -11.13 -6.72 10.65
CA GLU A 298 -11.80 -6.98 9.38
C GLU A 298 -11.60 -8.42 8.87
N ASN A 299 -10.95 -9.28 9.65
CA ASN A 299 -10.60 -10.66 9.28
C ASN A 299 -9.86 -10.78 7.93
N LYS A 300 -9.04 -9.78 7.59
CA LYS A 300 -8.22 -9.74 6.38
C LYS A 300 -6.79 -10.20 6.66
N ARG A 301 -6.09 -10.61 5.60
CA ARG A 301 -4.65 -10.94 5.67
C ARG A 301 -3.83 -9.69 5.97
N PHE A 302 -2.77 -9.87 6.75
CA PHE A 302 -1.78 -8.82 7.02
C PHE A 302 -0.41 -9.26 6.51
N ILE A 303 0.18 -8.46 5.62
CA ILE A 303 1.50 -8.74 5.03
C ILE A 303 2.49 -7.66 5.46
N ILE A 304 3.61 -8.08 6.01
CA ILE A 304 4.72 -7.19 6.35
C ILE A 304 5.81 -7.38 5.31
N PHE A 305 6.10 -6.34 4.56
CA PHE A 305 7.22 -6.28 3.63
C PHE A 305 8.40 -5.61 4.33
N SER A 306 9.54 -6.28 4.41
CA SER A 306 10.70 -5.74 5.13
C SER A 306 12.01 -6.08 4.45
N THR A 307 13.00 -5.22 4.67
CA THR A 307 14.39 -5.58 4.36
C THR A 307 14.98 -6.44 5.47
N TYR A 308 16.01 -7.22 5.15
CA TYR A 308 16.71 -8.04 6.15
C TYR A 308 17.27 -7.21 7.31
N GLN A 309 17.74 -5.99 7.04
CA GLN A 309 18.29 -5.11 8.06
C GLN A 309 17.23 -4.69 9.09
N SER A 310 15.98 -4.56 8.66
CA SER A 310 14.88 -4.12 9.52
C SER A 310 14.12 -5.26 10.20
N ALA A 311 14.53 -6.51 9.99
CA ALA A 311 13.87 -7.67 10.59
C ALA A 311 13.83 -7.64 12.14
N LEU A 312 14.82 -7.02 12.79
CA LEU A 312 14.85 -6.85 14.24
C LEU A 312 13.67 -6.00 14.76
N ARG A 313 13.22 -5.00 14.00
CA ARG A 313 12.04 -4.18 14.36
C ARG A 313 10.77 -5.01 14.39
N ILE A 314 10.67 -6.00 13.50
CA ILE A 314 9.53 -6.91 13.46
C ILE A 314 9.55 -7.83 14.68
N GLN A 315 10.71 -8.28 15.10
CA GLN A 315 10.86 -9.07 16.34
C GLN A 315 10.44 -8.26 17.57
N GLU A 316 10.75 -6.96 17.62
CA GLU A 316 10.29 -6.07 18.68
C GLU A 316 8.75 -5.92 18.64
N ALA A 317 8.15 -5.73 17.46
CA ALA A 317 6.69 -5.68 17.29
C ALA A 317 6.01 -6.97 17.76
N GLN A 318 6.61 -8.14 17.50
CA GLN A 318 6.11 -9.42 18.00
C GLN A 318 6.05 -9.49 19.53
N ARG A 319 7.07 -8.97 20.22
CA ARG A 319 7.08 -8.90 21.69
C ARG A 319 6.01 -7.95 22.23
N MET A 320 5.57 -6.97 21.43
CA MET A 320 4.56 -5.98 21.79
C MET A 320 3.12 -6.40 21.42
N GLY A 321 2.90 -7.57 20.88
CA GLY A 321 1.56 -8.08 20.61
C GLY A 321 1.19 -8.28 19.15
N LEU A 322 2.14 -8.22 18.21
CA LEU A 322 1.87 -8.53 16.79
C LEU A 322 1.35 -9.97 16.58
N GLY A 323 1.22 -10.78 17.62
CA GLY A 323 0.86 -12.18 17.51
C GLY A 323 1.99 -13.03 16.97
N GLY A 324 1.87 -14.34 17.09
CA GLY A 324 2.90 -15.27 16.65
C GLY A 324 3.04 -15.28 15.13
N ILE A 325 3.84 -14.38 14.57
CA ILE A 325 4.48 -14.70 13.31
C ILE A 325 5.44 -15.82 13.67
N ASP A 326 5.09 -17.03 13.29
CA ASP A 326 6.08 -18.08 13.31
C ASP A 326 7.13 -17.70 12.25
N LEU A 327 8.23 -17.07 12.70
CA LEU A 327 9.37 -16.72 11.85
C LEU A 327 9.91 -17.96 11.12
N LYS A 328 9.55 -19.16 11.59
CA LYS A 328 9.84 -20.43 10.92
C LYS A 328 9.02 -20.60 9.63
N ARG A 329 7.90 -19.89 9.45
CA ARG A 329 7.05 -19.90 8.25
C ARG A 329 7.14 -18.61 7.44
N ALA A 330 8.12 -17.74 7.70
CA ALA A 330 8.35 -16.57 6.89
C ALA A 330 8.67 -16.98 5.44
N ILE A 331 7.88 -16.49 4.49
CA ILE A 331 8.18 -16.66 3.07
C ILE A 331 9.34 -15.74 2.75
N MET A 332 10.51 -16.34 2.57
CA MET A 332 11.69 -15.63 2.11
C MET A 332 11.75 -15.75 0.59
N SER A 333 11.35 -14.67 -0.10
CA SER A 333 11.48 -14.61 -1.55
C SER A 333 12.93 -14.51 -1.94
N SER A 334 13.30 -15.51 -2.69
CA SER A 334 14.37 -15.55 -3.68
C SER A 334 15.56 -14.63 -3.46
N ILE A 335 16.52 -15.16 -3.04
CA ILE A 335 17.92 -15.19 -3.31
C ILE A 335 18.54 -15.89 -2.10
N LEU A 336 18.17 -17.13 -1.96
CA LEU A 336 18.79 -18.02 -0.96
C LEU A 336 20.29 -18.17 -1.18
N TRP A 337 20.81 -17.69 -2.32
CA TRP A 337 22.25 -17.71 -2.60
C TRP A 337 23.04 -16.68 -1.79
N THR A 338 22.39 -15.60 -1.35
CA THR A 338 23.07 -14.52 -0.59
C THR A 338 22.96 -14.70 0.94
N MET A 339 21.95 -15.40 1.44
CA MET A 339 21.73 -15.54 2.89
C MET A 339 22.67 -16.51 3.57
N GLU A 340 23.04 -17.62 2.95
CA GLU A 340 24.04 -18.51 3.54
C GLU A 340 25.38 -17.81 3.76
N ARG A 341 25.76 -16.87 2.89
CA ARG A 341 26.95 -16.05 3.08
C ARG A 341 26.78 -14.94 4.13
N PHE A 342 25.58 -14.35 4.23
CA PHE A 342 25.36 -13.23 5.15
C PHE A 342 25.14 -13.69 6.59
N LEU A 343 24.40 -14.75 6.81
CA LEU A 343 24.23 -15.38 8.12
C LEU A 343 25.50 -16.09 8.59
N ALA A 344 26.24 -16.73 7.69
CA ALA A 344 27.54 -17.31 8.01
C ALA A 344 28.58 -16.25 8.44
N LYS A 345 28.52 -15.01 7.94
CA LYS A 345 29.44 -13.94 8.37
C LYS A 345 29.05 -13.25 9.67
N LYS A 346 27.78 -13.24 10.09
CA LYS A 346 27.32 -12.60 11.34
C LYS A 346 26.92 -13.57 12.45
N SER A 347 26.58 -14.80 12.15
CA SER A 347 26.01 -15.78 13.07
C SER A 347 27.01 -16.81 13.62
N THR A 348 28.26 -16.84 13.15
CA THR A 348 29.25 -17.80 13.66
C THR A 348 29.68 -17.53 15.11
N ARG A 349 29.18 -16.47 15.77
CA ARG A 349 29.52 -16.21 17.19
C ARG A 349 28.37 -16.24 18.19
N SER A 350 27.10 -16.23 17.80
CA SER A 350 25.99 -16.18 18.76
C SER A 350 24.94 -17.28 18.66
N ILE A 351 24.79 -17.98 17.54
CA ILE A 351 23.75 -19.01 17.37
C ILE A 351 24.29 -20.43 17.63
N LEU A 352 25.60 -20.63 17.64
CA LEU A 352 26.22 -21.92 17.98
C LEU A 352 26.42 -22.15 19.49
N LYS A 353 26.11 -21.16 20.36
CA LYS A 353 26.19 -21.33 21.82
C LYS A 353 24.94 -21.89 22.48
N GLU A 354 23.82 -22.04 21.77
CA GLU A 354 22.58 -22.61 22.33
C GLU A 354 22.26 -24.03 21.83
N ARG A 355 23.24 -24.76 21.32
CA ARG A 355 23.08 -26.18 20.93
C ARG A 355 24.04 -27.15 21.60
N SER A 356 24.60 -26.77 22.75
CA SER A 356 25.29 -27.70 23.63
C SER A 356 24.78 -27.46 25.04
N LEU A 357 23.62 -27.98 25.34
CA LEU A 357 23.12 -28.46 26.63
C LEU A 357 21.83 -29.26 26.33
#